data_7812b984de11ca0412292b915ead0ff8
#
_entry.id   7812b984de11ca0412292b915ead0ff8
#
_cell.length_a   1.000
_cell.length_b   1.000
_cell.length_c   1.000
_cell.angle_alpha   90.00
_cell.angle_beta   90.00
_cell.angle_gamma   90.00
#
_symmetry.space_group_name_H-M   'P 1'
#
loop_
_entity.id
_entity.type
_entity.pdbx_description
1 polymer ?
#
loop_
_entity_poly.entity_id
_entity_poly.type
_entity_poly.pdbx_seq_one_letter_code
_entity_poly.pdbx_strand_id
1 'polypeptide(L)'
;MKRNIKKFLFPAVAVAVLSFAACSDWTETESLDINYPTLEEQNPELYKQYLKALRDYKAGEHKVVLVSMDNTTSAPAQRNEHLTTMPDSVDIICLMNPDNLHPTLAGEFAKVREKGTRVIYNIDYNAIEKLWEKVLADEEANKPEEPTNPSTPEATQDEGGEGGGEGEPTPEEELELRFLEFCRQQTVSQLNLCAKYGYDGVQVNYTGRAPQAMQEEEKAQYAARQEAFFSNVKTWNEANSGKVLVFQGNPQNLIDKSVLGECDYIVIPALTATSADKMSFAVLMAAVEDVPTDRFVILSLIHI
;
A
#
# COMPACT_ATOMS: atom_id res chain seq x y z
N MET A 1 -6.96 -83.41 27.74
CA MET A 1 -7.01 -82.58 26.55
C MET A 1 -6.50 -81.14 26.79
N LYS A 2 -5.61 -80.92 27.73
CA LYS A 2 -5.09 -79.55 28.11
C LYS A 2 -3.58 -79.32 27.86
N ARG A 3 -2.93 -80.26 27.16
CA ARG A 3 -1.43 -80.22 27.15
C ARG A 3 -0.83 -79.81 25.78
N ASN A 4 -1.62 -79.71 24.73
CA ASN A 4 -1.15 -79.40 23.37
C ASN A 4 -1.40 -77.95 22.94
N ILE A 5 -2.21 -77.18 23.68
CA ILE A 5 -2.53 -75.80 23.28
C ILE A 5 -1.32 -74.86 23.50
N LYS A 6 -0.52 -75.12 24.56
CA LYS A 6 0.65 -74.29 24.86
C LYS A 6 1.80 -74.41 23.87
N LYS A 7 1.88 -75.55 23.13
CA LYS A 7 2.94 -75.78 22.15
C LYS A 7 2.63 -75.12 20.77
N PHE A 8 1.38 -74.80 20.50
CA PHE A 8 0.97 -74.08 19.26
C PHE A 8 0.83 -72.60 19.47
N LEU A 9 0.65 -72.14 20.71
CA LEU A 9 0.51 -70.73 20.97
C LEU A 9 1.85 -69.93 20.84
N PHE A 10 2.97 -70.55 21.16
CA PHE A 10 4.29 -69.92 21.07
C PHE A 10 4.74 -69.62 19.64
N PRO A 11 4.63 -70.51 18.66
CA PRO A 11 5.00 -70.21 17.30
C PRO A 11 4.03 -69.23 16.63
N ALA A 12 2.71 -69.26 16.99
CA ALA A 12 1.72 -68.32 16.45
C ALA A 12 1.94 -66.87 16.90
N VAL A 13 2.35 -66.70 18.18
CA VAL A 13 2.70 -65.38 18.71
C VAL A 13 4.02 -64.87 18.12
N ALA A 14 5.02 -65.74 17.92
CA ALA A 14 6.29 -65.38 17.28
C ALA A 14 6.11 -64.94 15.82
N VAL A 15 5.22 -65.60 15.04
CA VAL A 15 4.90 -65.20 13.67
C VAL A 15 4.09 -63.87 13.62
N ALA A 16 3.20 -63.63 14.57
CA ALA A 16 2.44 -62.39 14.67
C ALA A 16 3.33 -61.19 15.02
N VAL A 17 4.35 -61.36 15.90
CA VAL A 17 5.29 -60.32 16.26
C VAL A 17 6.25 -60.00 15.11
N LEU A 18 6.66 -60.99 14.33
CA LEU A 18 7.53 -60.79 13.15
C LEU A 18 6.76 -60.06 12.01
N SER A 19 5.45 -60.24 11.87
CA SER A 19 4.68 -59.55 10.87
C SER A 19 4.43 -58.07 11.17
N PHE A 20 4.51 -57.64 12.43
CA PHE A 20 4.45 -56.21 12.80
C PHE A 20 5.80 -55.48 12.66
N ALA A 21 6.91 -56.20 12.67
CA ALA A 21 8.24 -55.61 12.47
C ALA A 21 8.57 -55.37 10.97
N ALA A 22 7.87 -56.04 10.06
CA ALA A 22 8.12 -55.90 8.62
C ALA A 22 7.35 -54.72 7.96
N CYS A 23 6.43 -54.07 8.67
CA CYS A 23 5.65 -52.95 8.13
C CYS A 23 6.14 -51.56 8.53
N SER A 24 7.21 -51.45 9.33
CA SER A 24 7.71 -50.13 9.76
C SER A 24 8.63 -49.46 8.73
N ASP A 25 9.13 -50.21 7.77
CA ASP A 25 10.12 -49.72 6.81
C ASP A 25 9.48 -49.25 5.47
N TRP A 26 8.14 -49.31 5.36
CA TRP A 26 7.44 -48.98 4.12
C TRP A 26 6.63 -47.69 4.21
N THR A 27 6.71 -46.96 5.32
CA THR A 27 5.96 -45.72 5.54
C THR A 27 6.84 -44.51 5.80
N GLU A 28 8.14 -44.62 5.74
CA GLU A 28 8.99 -43.45 5.60
C GLU A 28 8.94 -43.03 4.11
N THR A 29 7.99 -42.17 3.79
CA THR A 29 8.09 -41.34 2.60
C THR A 29 9.32 -40.48 2.81
N GLU A 30 10.50 -40.95 2.37
CA GLU A 30 11.61 -40.03 2.14
C GLU A 30 11.08 -38.94 1.22
N SER A 31 10.97 -37.73 1.74
CA SER A 31 10.73 -36.56 0.88
C SER A 31 11.96 -36.47 -0.03
N LEU A 32 11.83 -36.98 -1.24
CA LEU A 32 12.81 -36.72 -2.28
C LEU A 32 12.80 -35.20 -2.44
N ASP A 33 13.82 -34.53 -1.97
CA ASP A 33 14.12 -33.14 -2.34
C ASP A 33 14.42 -33.14 -3.85
N ILE A 34 13.34 -33.11 -4.63
CA ILE A 34 13.44 -32.99 -6.08
C ILE A 34 13.77 -31.52 -6.35
N ASN A 35 15.04 -31.22 -6.33
CA ASN A 35 15.53 -29.93 -6.75
C ASN A 35 15.42 -29.83 -8.29
N TYR A 36 14.31 -29.27 -8.76
CA TYR A 36 14.18 -28.94 -10.17
C TYR A 36 15.07 -27.72 -10.47
N PRO A 37 16.07 -27.86 -11.34
CA PRO A 37 16.91 -26.74 -11.71
C PRO A 37 16.05 -25.62 -12.32
N THR A 38 16.30 -24.40 -11.92
CA THR A 38 15.63 -23.21 -12.47
C THR A 38 15.97 -23.03 -13.95
N LEU A 39 15.20 -22.22 -14.68
CA LEU A 39 15.51 -21.90 -16.09
C LEU A 39 16.89 -21.25 -16.23
N GLU A 40 17.31 -20.46 -15.24
CA GLU A 40 18.64 -19.85 -15.17
C GLU A 40 19.75 -20.92 -15.08
N GLU A 41 19.57 -21.91 -14.24
CA GLU A 41 20.53 -23.02 -14.06
C GLU A 41 20.58 -23.95 -15.27
N GLN A 42 19.44 -24.18 -15.93
CA GLN A 42 19.36 -25.04 -17.12
C GLN A 42 20.01 -24.44 -18.36
N ASN A 43 19.82 -23.14 -18.59
CA ASN A 43 20.40 -22.44 -19.73
C ASN A 43 20.64 -20.94 -19.42
N PRO A 44 21.75 -20.60 -18.77
CA PRO A 44 22.05 -19.24 -18.35
C PRO A 44 22.06 -18.21 -19.48
N GLU A 45 22.55 -18.58 -20.68
CA GLU A 45 22.62 -17.66 -21.81
C GLU A 45 21.22 -17.37 -22.39
N LEU A 46 20.37 -18.37 -22.52
CA LEU A 46 18.97 -18.18 -22.94
C LEU A 46 18.19 -17.36 -21.91
N TYR A 47 18.44 -17.57 -20.62
CA TYR A 47 17.82 -16.81 -19.55
C TYR A 47 18.21 -15.33 -19.61
N LYS A 48 19.48 -15.00 -19.85
CA LYS A 48 19.93 -13.62 -20.06
C LYS A 48 19.25 -12.94 -21.26
N GLN A 49 19.12 -13.68 -22.37
CA GLN A 49 18.41 -13.17 -23.55
C GLN A 49 16.92 -12.91 -23.24
N TYR A 50 16.28 -13.81 -22.50
CA TYR A 50 14.92 -13.65 -22.04
C TYR A 50 14.74 -12.39 -21.18
N LEU A 51 15.60 -12.19 -20.15
CA LEU A 51 15.53 -11.02 -19.29
C LEU A 51 15.75 -9.72 -20.07
N LYS A 52 16.65 -9.76 -21.09
CA LYS A 52 16.86 -8.59 -21.97
C LYS A 52 15.59 -8.29 -22.77
N ALA A 53 15.00 -9.29 -23.41
CA ALA A 53 13.77 -9.14 -24.21
C ALA A 53 12.61 -8.63 -23.35
N LEU A 54 12.50 -9.11 -22.11
CA LEU A 54 11.48 -8.68 -21.15
C LEU A 54 11.65 -7.20 -20.76
N ARG A 55 12.87 -6.76 -20.48
CA ARG A 55 13.16 -5.34 -20.21
C ARG A 55 12.91 -4.46 -21.42
N ASP A 56 13.31 -4.91 -22.62
CA ASP A 56 13.08 -4.18 -23.86
C ASP A 56 11.57 -4.01 -24.13
N TYR A 57 10.77 -5.07 -23.85
CA TYR A 57 9.31 -5.01 -23.91
C TYR A 57 8.73 -3.99 -22.94
N LYS A 58 9.14 -4.04 -21.66
CA LYS A 58 8.66 -3.12 -20.63
C LYS A 58 9.11 -1.67 -20.82
N ALA A 59 10.22 -1.45 -21.53
CA ALA A 59 10.68 -0.11 -21.90
C ALA A 59 9.96 0.45 -23.14
N GLY A 60 9.30 -0.41 -23.92
CA GLY A 60 8.54 -0.02 -25.09
C GLY A 60 7.08 0.36 -24.76
N GLU A 61 6.36 0.77 -25.80
CA GLU A 61 4.91 1.03 -25.68
C GLU A 61 4.15 -0.27 -25.50
N HIS A 62 3.47 -0.44 -24.36
CA HIS A 62 2.66 -1.59 -24.03
C HIS A 62 1.60 -1.25 -22.98
N LYS A 63 0.68 -2.20 -22.69
CA LYS A 63 -0.29 -2.05 -21.61
C LYS A 63 0.39 -2.35 -20.28
N VAL A 64 0.46 -1.34 -19.41
CA VAL A 64 1.11 -1.45 -18.09
C VAL A 64 0.24 -2.25 -17.13
N VAL A 65 0.87 -3.16 -16.40
CA VAL A 65 0.25 -3.95 -15.34
C VAL A 65 0.83 -3.52 -14.00
N LEU A 66 -0.03 -2.91 -13.16
CA LEU A 66 0.28 -2.53 -11.79
C LEU A 66 -0.44 -3.49 -10.83
N VAL A 67 0.27 -4.01 -9.86
CA VAL A 67 -0.26 -4.90 -8.80
C VAL A 67 -0.06 -4.24 -7.46
N SER A 68 -1.15 -4.10 -6.67
CA SER A 68 -1.07 -3.73 -5.27
C SER A 68 -0.92 -4.98 -4.41
N MET A 69 0.08 -4.98 -3.55
CA MET A 69 0.40 -6.10 -2.67
C MET A 69 0.33 -5.67 -1.21
N ASP A 70 -0.50 -6.37 -0.44
CA ASP A 70 -0.51 -6.21 1.02
C ASP A 70 0.69 -6.96 1.61
N ASN A 71 1.74 -6.21 1.92
CA ASN A 71 2.92 -6.73 2.58
C ASN A 71 2.73 -6.63 4.09
N THR A 72 2.43 -7.75 4.73
CA THR A 72 2.34 -7.81 6.18
C THR A 72 3.69 -7.60 6.84
N THR A 73 3.68 -7.24 8.13
CA THR A 73 4.90 -7.03 8.93
C THR A 73 5.62 -8.32 9.29
N SER A 74 4.98 -9.47 9.10
CA SER A 74 5.54 -10.79 9.32
C SER A 74 6.41 -11.24 8.14
N ALA A 75 7.31 -12.20 8.39
CA ALA A 75 8.08 -12.82 7.32
C ALA A 75 7.15 -13.48 6.30
N PRO A 76 7.39 -13.29 4.99
CA PRO A 76 6.64 -13.99 3.96
C PRO A 76 6.72 -15.51 4.18
N ALA A 77 5.58 -16.16 4.33
CA ALA A 77 5.49 -17.60 4.58
C ALA A 77 4.90 -18.35 3.39
N GLN A 78 4.09 -17.67 2.56
CA GLN A 78 3.40 -18.25 1.42
C GLN A 78 3.96 -17.70 0.11
N ARG A 79 3.80 -18.47 -0.95
CA ARG A 79 4.30 -18.12 -2.28
C ARG A 79 3.77 -16.76 -2.77
N ASN A 80 2.50 -16.45 -2.53
CA ASN A 80 1.86 -15.19 -2.95
C ASN A 80 2.31 -13.97 -2.15
N GLU A 81 3.10 -14.14 -1.10
CA GLU A 81 3.66 -13.07 -0.28
C GLU A 81 5.06 -12.64 -0.76
N HIS A 82 5.60 -13.29 -1.80
CA HIS A 82 6.91 -13.01 -2.36
C HIS A 82 6.80 -12.22 -3.67
N LEU A 83 7.63 -11.17 -3.83
CA LEU A 83 7.70 -10.36 -5.04
C LEU A 83 8.18 -11.16 -6.25
N THR A 84 9.11 -12.08 -6.02
CA THR A 84 9.71 -12.92 -7.07
C THR A 84 8.76 -13.90 -7.71
N THR A 85 7.60 -14.16 -7.08
CA THR A 85 6.56 -15.05 -7.61
C THR A 85 5.53 -14.34 -8.48
N MET A 86 5.58 -13.02 -8.54
CA MET A 86 4.72 -12.24 -9.42
C MET A 86 4.98 -12.60 -10.89
N PRO A 87 3.93 -12.62 -11.72
CA PRO A 87 4.08 -12.85 -13.16
C PRO A 87 5.06 -11.87 -13.80
N ASP A 88 5.83 -12.35 -14.77
CA ASP A 88 6.83 -11.53 -15.46
C ASP A 88 6.23 -10.36 -16.26
N SER A 89 4.92 -10.43 -16.56
CA SER A 89 4.15 -9.33 -17.18
C SER A 89 3.85 -8.15 -16.24
N VAL A 90 4.13 -8.27 -14.94
CA VAL A 90 3.91 -7.16 -14.00
C VAL A 90 5.02 -6.13 -14.16
N ASP A 91 4.63 -4.87 -14.40
CA ASP A 91 5.54 -3.73 -14.57
C ASP A 91 5.85 -3.04 -13.25
N ILE A 92 4.83 -2.92 -12.40
CA ILE A 92 4.91 -2.20 -11.14
C ILE A 92 4.25 -3.02 -10.03
N ILE A 93 4.98 -3.22 -8.93
CA ILE A 93 4.44 -3.77 -7.68
C ILE A 93 4.37 -2.62 -6.67
N CYS A 94 3.16 -2.33 -6.18
CA CYS A 94 2.92 -1.32 -5.16
C CYS A 94 2.71 -1.99 -3.80
N LEU A 95 3.60 -1.75 -2.84
CA LEU A 95 3.49 -2.25 -1.47
C LEU A 95 2.61 -1.33 -0.63
N MET A 96 1.65 -1.91 0.08
CA MET A 96 0.64 -1.14 0.82
C MET A 96 1.10 -0.73 2.23
N ASN A 97 2.11 -1.41 2.80
CA ASN A 97 2.65 -1.15 4.14
C ASN A 97 4.14 -0.77 4.04
N PRO A 98 4.47 0.51 3.73
CA PRO A 98 5.84 0.93 3.43
C PRO A 98 6.76 0.99 4.63
N ASP A 99 6.23 1.28 5.81
CA ASP A 99 7.01 1.59 7.03
C ASP A 99 7.72 0.38 7.61
N ASN A 100 7.25 -0.80 7.29
CA ASN A 100 7.66 -2.05 7.93
C ASN A 100 8.03 -3.11 6.89
N LEU A 101 8.89 -2.74 5.96
CA LEU A 101 9.36 -3.66 4.93
C LEU A 101 10.20 -4.78 5.54
N HIS A 102 9.73 -6.02 5.43
CA HIS A 102 10.47 -7.18 5.90
C HIS A 102 11.77 -7.36 5.08
N PRO A 103 12.92 -7.67 5.73
CA PRO A 103 14.21 -7.81 5.04
C PRO A 103 14.21 -8.83 3.89
N THR A 104 13.41 -9.88 3.98
CA THR A 104 13.23 -10.86 2.90
C THR A 104 12.70 -10.19 1.63
N LEU A 105 11.63 -9.38 1.74
CA LEU A 105 11.06 -8.65 0.60
C LEU A 105 12.04 -7.61 0.04
N ALA A 106 12.75 -6.90 0.91
CA ALA A 106 13.80 -5.97 0.48
C ALA A 106 14.89 -6.67 -0.34
N GLY A 107 15.27 -7.89 0.05
CA GLY A 107 16.23 -8.73 -0.67
C GLY A 107 15.76 -9.18 -2.05
N GLU A 108 14.46 -9.20 -2.29
CA GLU A 108 13.87 -9.61 -3.57
C GLU A 108 13.83 -8.49 -4.62
N PHE A 109 14.02 -7.23 -4.22
CA PHE A 109 13.97 -6.08 -5.14
C PHE A 109 14.93 -6.21 -6.32
N ALA A 110 16.14 -6.68 -6.07
CA ALA A 110 17.14 -6.87 -7.14
C ALA A 110 16.64 -7.85 -8.21
N LYS A 111 16.07 -8.99 -7.79
CA LYS A 111 15.58 -10.02 -8.72
C LYS A 111 14.40 -9.56 -9.56
N VAL A 112 13.46 -8.81 -8.98
CA VAL A 112 12.32 -8.30 -9.77
C VAL A 112 12.76 -7.18 -10.72
N ARG A 113 13.76 -6.38 -10.34
CA ARG A 113 14.35 -5.36 -11.20
C ARG A 113 15.11 -5.94 -12.39
N GLU A 114 15.73 -7.12 -12.26
CA GLU A 114 16.32 -7.85 -13.39
C GLU A 114 15.30 -8.13 -14.49
N LYS A 115 14.03 -8.31 -14.11
CA LYS A 115 12.89 -8.49 -15.03
C LYS A 115 12.32 -7.17 -15.56
N GLY A 116 12.86 -6.01 -15.14
CA GLY A 116 12.34 -4.68 -15.47
C GLY A 116 11.12 -4.27 -14.64
N THR A 117 10.77 -5.03 -13.59
CA THR A 117 9.67 -4.68 -12.68
C THR A 117 10.15 -3.66 -11.65
N ARG A 118 9.34 -2.63 -11.39
CA ARG A 118 9.61 -1.59 -10.41
C ARG A 118 8.82 -1.87 -9.13
N VAL A 119 9.42 -1.57 -7.97
CA VAL A 119 8.74 -1.71 -6.67
C VAL A 119 8.54 -0.33 -6.08
N ILE A 120 7.28 0.06 -5.95
CA ILE A 120 6.84 1.32 -5.34
C ILE A 120 6.03 1.05 -4.08
N TYR A 121 5.61 2.08 -3.38
CA TYR A 121 4.74 1.93 -2.21
C TYR A 121 3.66 2.99 -2.15
N ASN A 122 2.61 2.72 -1.36
CA ASN A 122 1.45 3.58 -1.23
C ASN A 122 1.60 4.60 -0.09
N ILE A 123 1.28 5.85 -0.36
CA ILE A 123 1.08 6.93 0.61
C ILE A 123 -0.39 7.32 0.55
N ASP A 124 -1.13 7.12 1.64
CA ASP A 124 -2.58 7.35 1.68
C ASP A 124 -2.91 8.59 2.49
N TYR A 125 -3.46 9.60 1.84
CA TYR A 125 -3.94 10.81 2.49
C TYR A 125 -5.00 10.53 3.56
N ASN A 126 -5.93 9.61 3.32
CA ASN A 126 -6.95 9.25 4.31
C ASN A 126 -6.33 8.60 5.56
N ALA A 127 -5.19 7.91 5.42
CA ALA A 127 -4.47 7.36 6.56
C ALA A 127 -3.83 8.48 7.41
N ILE A 128 -3.38 9.58 6.78
CA ILE A 128 -2.87 10.76 7.49
C ILE A 128 -4.01 11.45 8.26
N GLU A 129 -5.19 11.61 7.66
CA GLU A 129 -6.37 12.15 8.36
C GLU A 129 -6.75 11.31 9.58
N LYS A 130 -6.83 9.98 9.42
CA LYS A 130 -7.12 9.07 10.56
C LYS A 130 -6.05 9.11 11.65
N LEU A 131 -4.78 9.29 11.27
CA LEU A 131 -3.70 9.43 12.25
C LEU A 131 -3.86 10.74 13.05
N TRP A 132 -4.28 11.82 12.40
CA TRP A 132 -4.59 13.07 13.05
C TRP A 132 -5.76 12.94 14.03
N GLU A 133 -6.86 12.31 13.61
CA GLU A 133 -8.00 12.03 14.50
C GLU A 133 -7.56 11.28 15.76
N LYS A 134 -6.63 10.32 15.60
CA LYS A 134 -6.06 9.60 16.74
C LYS A 134 -5.22 10.49 17.65
N VAL A 135 -4.41 11.38 17.09
CA VAL A 135 -3.63 12.35 17.87
C VAL A 135 -4.54 13.22 18.71
N LEU A 136 -5.63 13.73 18.13
CA LEU A 136 -6.60 14.55 18.87
C LEU A 136 -7.31 13.76 19.97
N ALA A 137 -7.67 12.51 19.71
CA ALA A 137 -8.29 11.64 20.72
C ALA A 137 -7.33 11.34 21.88
N ASP A 138 -6.06 11.11 21.59
CA ASP A 138 -5.02 10.88 22.60
C ASP A 138 -4.73 12.17 23.43
N GLU A 139 -4.76 13.35 22.80
CA GLU A 139 -4.64 14.65 23.51
C GLU A 139 -5.81 14.87 24.46
N GLU A 140 -7.05 14.60 24.00
CA GLU A 140 -8.25 14.76 24.83
C GLU A 140 -8.25 13.77 26.01
N ALA A 141 -7.84 12.52 25.79
CA ALA A 141 -7.75 11.50 26.84
C ALA A 141 -6.67 11.83 27.90
N ASN A 142 -5.63 12.56 27.54
CA ASN A 142 -4.55 12.96 28.43
C ASN A 142 -4.74 14.36 29.04
N LYS A 143 -5.87 15.04 28.77
CA LYS A 143 -6.16 16.35 29.34
C LYS A 143 -6.34 16.23 30.86
N PRO A 144 -5.60 16.98 31.69
CA PRO A 144 -5.79 16.97 33.11
C PRO A 144 -7.25 17.37 33.43
N GLU A 145 -7.94 16.64 34.29
CA GLU A 145 -9.23 17.06 34.79
C GLU A 145 -9.05 18.43 35.48
N GLU A 146 -9.62 19.48 34.90
CA GLU A 146 -9.68 20.79 35.58
C GLU A 146 -10.40 20.59 36.90
N PRO A 147 -9.80 21.03 38.04
CA PRO A 147 -10.49 20.96 39.31
C PRO A 147 -11.77 21.80 39.21
N THR A 148 -12.92 21.12 39.25
CA THR A 148 -14.23 21.78 39.34
C THR A 148 -14.26 22.60 40.60
N ASN A 149 -13.92 23.89 40.49
CA ASN A 149 -14.09 24.84 41.57
C ASN A 149 -15.51 25.41 41.44
N PRO A 150 -16.44 25.09 42.33
CA PRO A 150 -17.76 25.66 42.28
C PRO A 150 -17.74 27.03 42.95
N SER A 151 -17.71 28.05 42.14
CA SER A 151 -18.12 29.43 42.48
C SER A 151 -17.13 30.52 42.02
N THR A 152 -17.49 31.19 40.96
CA THR A 152 -17.28 32.66 40.88
C THR A 152 -18.36 33.22 39.94
N PRO A 153 -19.02 34.33 40.29
CA PRO A 153 -20.19 34.86 39.60
C PRO A 153 -19.80 35.58 38.31
N GLU A 154 -20.79 35.66 37.42
CA GLU A 154 -20.82 36.43 36.19
C GLU A 154 -20.15 37.82 36.34
N ALA A 155 -19.15 38.07 35.51
CA ALA A 155 -18.65 39.41 35.26
C ALA A 155 -19.15 39.92 33.91
N THR A 156 -19.93 40.96 33.99
CA THR A 156 -20.45 41.90 33.02
C THR A 156 -19.69 41.99 31.70
N GLN A 157 -20.49 41.95 30.63
CA GLN A 157 -20.15 42.42 29.28
C GLN A 157 -19.68 43.87 29.36
N ASP A 158 -18.51 44.17 28.85
CA ASP A 158 -18.10 45.50 28.45
C ASP A 158 -18.06 45.54 26.92
N GLU A 159 -19.00 46.28 26.35
CA GLU A 159 -19.05 46.63 24.95
C GLU A 159 -18.07 47.76 24.67
N GLY A 160 -17.19 47.61 23.67
CA GLY A 160 -16.59 48.77 23.03
C GLY A 160 -15.10 48.68 22.78
N GLY A 161 -14.74 48.38 21.57
CA GLY A 161 -13.39 48.52 21.05
C GLY A 161 -13.26 48.07 19.61
N GLU A 162 -13.72 48.89 18.65
CA GLU A 162 -13.28 48.79 17.25
C GLU A 162 -11.77 49.08 17.21
N GLY A 163 -10.99 48.02 17.03
CA GLY A 163 -9.58 48.10 16.73
C GLY A 163 -9.30 47.06 15.66
N GLY A 164 -9.19 47.47 14.38
CA GLY A 164 -8.75 46.65 13.28
C GLY A 164 -7.30 46.21 13.49
N GLY A 165 -7.11 45.11 14.17
CA GLY A 165 -5.91 44.31 14.22
C GLY A 165 -6.26 42.96 13.67
N GLU A 166 -5.35 42.30 12.96
CA GLU A 166 -5.46 40.91 12.61
C GLU A 166 -5.78 40.14 13.90
N GLY A 167 -7.02 39.66 14.03
CA GLY A 167 -7.47 38.98 15.24
C GLY A 167 -6.66 37.69 15.43
N GLU A 168 -6.39 37.32 16.68
CA GLU A 168 -5.84 36.01 16.99
C GLU A 168 -6.71 34.94 16.32
N PRO A 169 -6.08 33.88 15.74
CA PRO A 169 -6.84 32.85 15.08
C PRO A 169 -7.85 32.21 16.03
N THR A 170 -9.01 31.92 15.52
CA THR A 170 -10.02 31.17 16.27
C THR A 170 -9.51 29.77 16.63
N PRO A 171 -10.03 29.12 17.67
CA PRO A 171 -9.62 27.73 17.99
C PRO A 171 -9.78 26.74 16.82
N GLU A 172 -10.75 26.98 15.93
CA GLU A 172 -10.96 26.16 14.74
C GLU A 172 -9.87 26.43 13.67
N GLU A 173 -9.49 27.68 13.46
CA GLU A 173 -8.40 28.07 12.58
C GLU A 173 -7.04 27.56 13.10
N GLU A 174 -6.82 27.64 14.40
CA GLU A 174 -5.60 27.09 15.02
C GLU A 174 -5.52 25.56 14.83
N LEU A 175 -6.63 24.85 15.02
CA LEU A 175 -6.70 23.41 14.81
C LEU A 175 -6.42 23.04 13.35
N GLU A 176 -6.96 23.80 12.40
CA GLU A 176 -6.71 23.60 10.97
C GLU A 176 -5.23 23.84 10.62
N LEU A 177 -4.62 24.89 11.12
CA LEU A 177 -3.19 25.18 10.93
C LEU A 177 -2.31 24.04 11.47
N ARG A 178 -2.65 23.50 12.64
CA ARG A 178 -1.98 22.33 13.22
C ARG A 178 -2.13 21.09 12.32
N PHE A 179 -3.31 20.86 11.76
CA PHE A 179 -3.53 19.77 10.82
C PHE A 179 -2.69 19.92 9.54
N LEU A 180 -2.65 21.12 8.96
CA LEU A 180 -1.86 21.39 7.74
C LEU A 180 -0.37 21.11 7.97
N GLU A 181 0.17 21.53 9.11
CA GLU A 181 1.56 21.27 9.47
C GLU A 181 1.81 19.76 9.72
N PHE A 182 0.91 19.11 10.45
CA PHE A 182 0.95 17.66 10.66
C PHE A 182 0.91 16.89 9.32
N CYS A 183 0.03 17.28 8.40
CA CYS A 183 -0.09 16.68 7.07
C CYS A 183 1.22 16.83 6.30
N ARG A 184 1.86 18.01 6.29
CA ARG A 184 3.16 18.24 5.65
C ARG A 184 4.23 17.32 6.24
N GLN A 185 4.35 17.27 7.56
CA GLN A 185 5.36 16.46 8.25
C GLN A 185 5.17 14.96 7.97
N GLN A 186 3.94 14.46 8.04
CA GLN A 186 3.63 13.05 7.74
C GLN A 186 3.93 12.73 6.28
N THR A 187 3.55 13.59 5.34
CA THR A 187 3.83 13.39 3.91
C THR A 187 5.33 13.31 3.65
N VAL A 188 6.12 14.23 4.19
CA VAL A 188 7.59 14.21 4.06
C VAL A 188 8.18 12.95 4.70
N SER A 189 7.70 12.55 5.88
CA SER A 189 8.14 11.33 6.55
C SER A 189 7.89 10.10 5.69
N GLN A 190 6.71 9.99 5.08
CA GLN A 190 6.36 8.88 4.18
C GLN A 190 7.20 8.91 2.90
N LEU A 191 7.41 10.07 2.28
CA LEU A 191 8.24 10.22 1.07
C LEU A 191 9.71 9.79 1.30
N ASN A 192 10.25 10.02 2.50
CA ASN A 192 11.60 9.63 2.86
C ASN A 192 11.81 8.11 2.92
N LEU A 193 10.75 7.32 3.03
CA LEU A 193 10.83 5.85 2.99
C LEU A 193 11.33 5.35 1.62
N CYS A 194 11.13 6.12 0.55
CA CYS A 194 11.64 5.79 -0.78
C CYS A 194 13.15 5.58 -0.76
N ALA A 195 13.88 6.53 -0.19
CA ALA A 195 15.34 6.44 -0.07
C ALA A 195 15.75 5.41 1.00
N LYS A 196 15.04 5.38 2.15
CA LYS A 196 15.35 4.48 3.26
C LYS A 196 15.35 3.00 2.87
N TYR A 197 14.35 2.58 2.10
CA TYR A 197 14.19 1.17 1.70
C TYR A 197 14.58 0.91 0.24
N GLY A 198 14.97 1.95 -0.50
CA GLY A 198 15.40 1.82 -1.89
C GLY A 198 14.26 1.49 -2.86
N TYR A 199 13.06 2.02 -2.62
CA TYR A 199 11.95 1.90 -3.56
C TYR A 199 12.22 2.62 -4.89
N ASP A 200 11.51 2.21 -5.94
CA ASP A 200 11.62 2.78 -7.29
C ASP A 200 10.67 3.96 -7.53
N GLY A 201 9.83 4.28 -6.55
CA GLY A 201 8.88 5.37 -6.63
C GLY A 201 7.81 5.30 -5.55
N VAL A 202 6.78 6.13 -5.71
CA VAL A 202 5.64 6.23 -4.79
C VAL A 202 4.33 6.23 -5.55
N GLN A 203 3.28 5.73 -4.91
CA GLN A 203 1.90 5.92 -5.28
C GLN A 203 1.25 6.80 -4.22
N VAL A 204 0.63 7.91 -4.62
CA VAL A 204 -0.14 8.77 -3.72
C VAL A 204 -1.61 8.50 -3.90
N ASN A 205 -2.30 8.10 -2.82
CA ASN A 205 -3.73 7.81 -2.83
C ASN A 205 -4.52 8.99 -2.26
N TYR A 206 -5.46 9.51 -3.07
CA TYR A 206 -6.31 10.61 -2.70
C TYR A 206 -7.72 10.43 -3.28
N THR A 207 -8.71 10.22 -2.44
CA THR A 207 -10.11 10.08 -2.87
C THR A 207 -10.87 11.39 -2.81
N GLY A 208 -10.74 12.12 -1.72
CA GLY A 208 -11.38 13.42 -1.50
C GLY A 208 -12.89 13.44 -1.73
N ARG A 209 -13.44 14.66 -1.73
CA ARG A 209 -14.86 14.93 -2.02
C ARG A 209 -14.99 15.85 -3.23
N ALA A 210 -16.16 15.85 -3.90
CA ALA A 210 -16.41 16.67 -5.06
C ALA A 210 -16.43 18.18 -4.71
N PRO A 211 -15.52 19.01 -5.23
CA PRO A 211 -15.43 20.43 -4.87
C PRO A 211 -16.65 21.25 -5.33
N GLN A 212 -17.38 20.74 -6.33
CA GLN A 212 -18.56 21.43 -6.89
C GLN A 212 -19.72 21.53 -5.91
N ALA A 213 -19.74 20.68 -4.87
CA ALA A 213 -20.78 20.68 -3.84
C ALA A 213 -20.40 21.49 -2.59
N MET A 214 -19.19 22.09 -2.56
CA MET A 214 -18.66 22.81 -1.39
C MET A 214 -19.01 24.29 -1.44
N GLN A 215 -19.19 24.90 -0.25
CA GLN A 215 -19.23 26.37 -0.11
C GLN A 215 -17.80 26.93 -0.28
N GLU A 216 -17.67 28.23 -0.57
CA GLU A 216 -16.36 28.82 -0.89
C GLU A 216 -15.34 28.72 0.28
N GLU A 217 -15.80 28.88 1.52
CA GLU A 217 -14.93 28.73 2.71
C GLU A 217 -14.45 27.26 2.88
N GLU A 218 -15.37 26.31 2.76
CA GLU A 218 -15.06 24.88 2.79
C GLU A 218 -14.10 24.50 1.66
N LYS A 219 -14.30 25.07 0.49
CA LYS A 219 -13.45 24.84 -0.68
C LYS A 219 -12.04 25.41 -0.49
N ALA A 220 -11.91 26.57 0.15
CA ALA A 220 -10.62 27.17 0.48
C ALA A 220 -9.84 26.30 1.48
N GLN A 221 -10.50 25.82 2.54
CA GLN A 221 -9.91 24.89 3.50
C GLN A 221 -9.49 23.58 2.82
N TYR A 222 -10.35 23.05 1.96
CA TYR A 222 -10.08 21.83 1.20
C TYR A 222 -8.88 22.00 0.25
N ALA A 223 -8.75 23.16 -0.41
CA ALA A 223 -7.59 23.49 -1.23
C ALA A 223 -6.30 23.57 -0.40
N ALA A 224 -6.34 24.18 0.79
CA ALA A 224 -5.20 24.27 1.68
C ALA A 224 -4.71 22.89 2.15
N ARG A 225 -5.62 21.96 2.44
CA ARG A 225 -5.29 20.57 2.79
C ARG A 225 -4.65 19.82 1.62
N GLN A 226 -5.18 19.98 0.41
CA GLN A 226 -4.59 19.41 -0.80
C GLN A 226 -3.19 19.96 -1.04
N GLU A 227 -2.99 21.25 -0.90
CA GLU A 227 -1.68 21.90 -1.03
C GLU A 227 -0.69 21.39 0.02
N ALA A 228 -1.10 21.22 1.28
CA ALA A 228 -0.25 20.68 2.33
C ALA A 228 0.28 19.27 2.01
N PHE A 229 -0.50 18.47 1.29
CA PHE A 229 -0.12 17.13 0.85
C PHE A 229 0.69 17.16 -0.45
N PHE A 230 0.13 17.74 -1.52
CA PHE A 230 0.68 17.62 -2.87
C PHE A 230 1.90 18.50 -3.15
N SER A 231 2.09 19.64 -2.46
CA SER A 231 3.30 20.46 -2.62
C SER A 231 4.56 19.67 -2.27
N ASN A 232 4.51 18.86 -1.21
CA ASN A 232 5.63 17.99 -0.84
C ASN A 232 5.87 16.88 -1.85
N VAL A 233 4.80 16.31 -2.43
CA VAL A 233 4.89 15.30 -3.48
C VAL A 233 5.54 15.86 -4.74
N LYS A 234 5.13 17.05 -5.19
CA LYS A 234 5.75 17.76 -6.34
C LYS A 234 7.23 18.01 -6.10
N THR A 235 7.58 18.62 -4.96
CA THR A 235 8.97 18.89 -4.58
C THR A 235 9.83 17.62 -4.55
N TRP A 236 9.27 16.53 -4.01
CA TRP A 236 9.93 15.24 -4.00
C TRP A 236 10.14 14.70 -5.40
N ASN A 237 9.13 14.79 -6.27
CA ASN A 237 9.21 14.30 -7.65
C ASN A 237 10.26 15.05 -8.47
N GLU A 238 10.32 16.38 -8.36
CA GLU A 238 11.36 17.21 -8.98
C GLU A 238 12.77 16.78 -8.56
N ALA A 239 12.98 16.51 -7.26
CA ALA A 239 14.26 16.07 -6.72
C ALA A 239 14.61 14.62 -7.07
N ASN A 240 13.64 13.81 -7.51
CA ASN A 240 13.77 12.37 -7.76
C ASN A 240 13.32 11.97 -9.18
N SER A 241 13.71 12.71 -10.20
CA SER A 241 13.25 12.59 -11.60
C SER A 241 13.40 11.20 -12.24
N GLY A 242 14.11 10.27 -11.62
CA GLY A 242 14.23 8.87 -12.09
C GLY A 242 13.29 7.90 -11.39
N LYS A 243 12.49 8.38 -10.44
CA LYS A 243 11.53 7.59 -9.68
C LYS A 243 10.15 7.66 -10.32
N VAL A 244 9.32 6.63 -10.07
CA VAL A 244 7.94 6.56 -10.55
C VAL A 244 7.03 7.33 -9.60
N LEU A 245 6.19 8.20 -10.14
CA LEU A 245 5.10 8.83 -9.41
C LEU A 245 3.76 8.33 -9.97
N VAL A 246 2.95 7.72 -9.11
CA VAL A 246 1.60 7.24 -9.45
C VAL A 246 0.58 7.98 -8.60
N PHE A 247 -0.47 8.49 -9.21
CA PHE A 247 -1.66 8.95 -8.51
C PHE A 247 -2.70 7.82 -8.49
N GLN A 248 -3.34 7.58 -7.36
CA GLN A 248 -4.50 6.69 -7.25
C GLN A 248 -5.65 7.43 -6.60
N GLY A 249 -6.85 7.32 -7.15
CA GLY A 249 -8.05 7.88 -6.53
C GLY A 249 -8.97 8.62 -7.50
N ASN A 250 -9.52 9.75 -7.04
CA ASN A 250 -10.51 10.53 -7.78
C ASN A 250 -9.87 11.83 -8.30
N PRO A 251 -9.26 11.85 -9.49
CA PRO A 251 -8.58 13.03 -10.00
C PRO A 251 -9.52 14.23 -10.20
N GLN A 252 -10.82 13.97 -10.45
CA GLN A 252 -11.85 15.01 -10.55
C GLN A 252 -12.09 15.78 -9.24
N ASN A 253 -11.67 15.24 -8.11
CA ASN A 253 -11.81 15.84 -6.78
C ASN A 253 -10.64 16.76 -6.41
N LEU A 254 -9.62 16.84 -7.25
CA LEU A 254 -8.54 17.79 -7.05
C LEU A 254 -8.95 19.18 -7.51
N ILE A 255 -8.65 20.19 -6.69
CA ILE A 255 -8.80 21.62 -7.04
C ILE A 255 -7.63 22.02 -7.95
N ASP A 256 -6.41 21.80 -7.53
CA ASP A 256 -5.21 21.90 -8.37
C ASP A 256 -4.85 20.51 -8.93
N LYS A 257 -5.00 20.37 -10.24
CA LYS A 257 -4.71 19.14 -10.98
C LYS A 257 -3.29 19.07 -11.53
N SER A 258 -2.44 20.09 -11.26
CA SER A 258 -1.11 20.18 -11.86
C SER A 258 -0.23 18.96 -11.50
N VAL A 259 -0.37 18.38 -10.31
CA VAL A 259 0.35 17.17 -9.90
C VAL A 259 0.07 15.97 -10.83
N LEU A 260 -1.13 15.90 -11.42
CA LEU A 260 -1.48 14.80 -12.35
C LEU A 260 -0.65 14.84 -13.64
N GLY A 261 -0.25 16.05 -14.06
CA GLY A 261 0.66 16.24 -15.18
C GLY A 261 2.09 15.71 -14.94
N GLU A 262 2.46 15.54 -13.68
CA GLU A 262 3.77 15.01 -13.28
C GLU A 262 3.75 13.49 -13.06
N CYS A 263 2.57 12.88 -12.88
CA CYS A 263 2.44 11.44 -12.63
C CYS A 263 2.74 10.63 -13.91
N ASP A 264 3.42 9.51 -13.76
CA ASP A 264 3.58 8.51 -14.82
C ASP A 264 2.26 7.82 -15.13
N TYR A 265 1.48 7.53 -14.08
CA TYR A 265 0.19 6.81 -14.17
C TYR A 265 -0.84 7.41 -13.22
N ILE A 266 -2.10 7.32 -13.63
CA ILE A 266 -3.28 7.73 -12.85
C ILE A 266 -4.19 6.52 -12.70
N VAL A 267 -4.24 5.95 -11.50
CA VAL A 267 -5.01 4.75 -11.19
C VAL A 267 -6.41 5.12 -10.76
N ILE A 268 -7.40 4.73 -11.57
CA ILE A 268 -8.82 4.98 -11.31
C ILE A 268 -9.43 3.78 -10.58
N PRO A 269 -9.93 3.97 -9.34
CA PRO A 269 -10.56 2.89 -8.59
C PRO A 269 -11.88 2.44 -9.21
N ALA A 270 -11.97 1.16 -9.56
CA ALA A 270 -13.17 0.50 -10.06
C ALA A 270 -13.44 -0.83 -9.32
N LEU A 271 -13.04 -0.91 -8.03
CA LEU A 271 -13.10 -2.14 -7.23
C LEU A 271 -14.51 -2.71 -7.07
N THR A 272 -15.54 -1.85 -7.09
CA THR A 272 -16.94 -2.25 -6.97
C THR A 272 -17.63 -2.46 -8.32
N ALA A 273 -16.90 -2.24 -9.43
CA ALA A 273 -17.45 -2.41 -10.76
C ALA A 273 -17.60 -3.88 -11.11
N THR A 274 -18.85 -4.32 -11.30
CA THR A 274 -19.21 -5.69 -11.67
C THR A 274 -19.48 -5.89 -13.16
N SER A 275 -19.30 -4.84 -13.97
CA SER A 275 -19.49 -4.86 -15.42
C SER A 275 -18.59 -3.85 -16.12
N ALA A 276 -18.37 -4.05 -17.41
CA ALA A 276 -17.61 -3.12 -18.25
C ALA A 276 -18.22 -1.71 -18.26
N ASP A 277 -19.56 -1.59 -18.22
CA ASP A 277 -20.25 -0.29 -18.19
C ASP A 277 -19.92 0.49 -16.91
N LYS A 278 -19.87 -0.19 -15.76
CA LYS A 278 -19.52 0.45 -14.49
C LYS A 278 -18.04 0.89 -14.45
N MET A 279 -17.15 0.09 -15.04
CA MET A 279 -15.74 0.49 -15.21
C MET A 279 -15.62 1.70 -16.14
N SER A 280 -16.32 1.68 -17.27
CA SER A 280 -16.36 2.81 -18.21
C SER A 280 -16.92 4.07 -17.56
N PHE A 281 -17.94 3.94 -16.70
CA PHE A 281 -18.49 5.07 -15.97
C PHE A 281 -17.45 5.67 -15.00
N ALA A 282 -16.69 4.86 -14.26
CA ALA A 282 -15.64 5.35 -13.37
C ALA A 282 -14.57 6.15 -14.15
N VAL A 283 -14.17 5.66 -15.32
CA VAL A 283 -13.23 6.34 -16.20
C VAL A 283 -13.80 7.66 -16.73
N LEU A 284 -15.07 7.68 -17.17
CA LEU A 284 -15.73 8.89 -17.64
C LEU A 284 -15.83 9.95 -16.55
N MET A 285 -16.13 9.57 -15.33
CA MET A 285 -16.18 10.50 -14.19
C MET A 285 -14.82 11.10 -13.85
N ALA A 286 -13.75 10.36 -14.08
CA ALA A 286 -12.37 10.81 -13.85
C ALA A 286 -11.84 11.68 -15.01
N ALA A 287 -12.39 11.53 -16.23
CA ALA A 287 -11.94 12.21 -17.45
C ALA A 287 -12.54 13.62 -17.54
N VAL A 288 -12.14 14.49 -16.61
CA VAL A 288 -12.52 15.91 -16.60
C VAL A 288 -11.39 16.77 -17.18
N GLU A 289 -11.67 18.07 -17.38
CA GLU A 289 -10.67 19.04 -17.82
C GLU A 289 -9.41 19.01 -16.95
N ASP A 290 -8.24 19.17 -17.56
CA ASP A 290 -6.92 19.16 -16.95
C ASP A 290 -6.47 17.79 -16.35
N VAL A 291 -7.16 16.69 -16.66
CA VAL A 291 -6.73 15.35 -16.27
C VAL A 291 -6.14 14.61 -17.48
N PRO A 292 -4.85 14.16 -17.44
CA PRO A 292 -4.22 13.41 -18.52
C PRO A 292 -4.79 11.99 -18.64
N THR A 293 -5.72 11.78 -19.57
CA THR A 293 -6.43 10.50 -19.74
C THR A 293 -5.59 9.41 -20.40
N ASP A 294 -4.53 9.78 -21.08
CA ASP A 294 -3.54 8.87 -21.69
C ASP A 294 -2.73 8.06 -20.67
N ARG A 295 -2.75 8.49 -19.39
CA ARG A 295 -2.04 7.84 -18.26
C ARG A 295 -2.95 7.00 -17.37
N PHE A 296 -4.19 6.76 -17.79
CA PHE A 296 -5.16 6.03 -16.97
C PHE A 296 -4.84 4.54 -16.88
N VAL A 297 -4.88 4.04 -15.64
CA VAL A 297 -4.85 2.63 -15.27
C VAL A 297 -6.11 2.33 -14.47
N ILE A 298 -6.80 1.23 -14.77
CA ILE A 298 -8.04 0.86 -14.07
C ILE A 298 -7.69 -0.15 -12.96
N LEU A 299 -8.01 0.21 -11.71
CA LEU A 299 -7.88 -0.70 -10.58
C LEU A 299 -9.17 -1.52 -10.42
N SER A 300 -9.09 -2.81 -10.66
CA SER A 300 -10.19 -3.75 -10.47
C SER A 300 -9.75 -4.96 -9.66
N LEU A 301 -10.70 -5.66 -9.02
CA LEU A 301 -10.43 -6.94 -8.39
C LEU A 301 -10.50 -8.05 -9.45
N ILE A 302 -9.42 -8.81 -9.56
CA ILE A 302 -9.42 -10.05 -10.32
C ILE A 302 -9.68 -11.18 -9.32
N HIS A 303 -10.82 -11.83 -9.43
CA HIS A 303 -11.05 -13.09 -8.73
C HIS A 303 -10.45 -14.21 -9.58
N ILE A 304 -9.31 -14.72 -9.14
CA ILE A 304 -8.66 -15.88 -9.72
C ILE A 304 -9.15 -17.13 -9.01
#